data_ce5b99e8a0d7b2334d3cf57f6a51e808
#
_entry.id   ce5b99e8a0d7b2334d3cf57f6a51e808
#
_cell.length_a   1.000
_cell.length_b   1.000
_cell.length_c   1.000
_cell.angle_alpha   90.00
_cell.angle_beta   90.00
_cell.angle_gamma   90.00
#
_symmetry.space_group_name_H-M   'P 1'
#
loop_
_entity.id
_entity.type
_entity.pdbx_description
1 polymer ?
#
loop_
_entity_poly.entity_id
_entity_poly.type
_entity_poly.pdbx_seq_one_letter_code
_entity_poly.pdbx_strand_id
1 'polypeptide(L)'
;MYIEKIQSPADLKQLDIKALKVVADETRKAVLNRVSKHGGHVGPNLGFVEATVALHYVFNTPTDKLVFDVSHQSYPHKVLTGRVSGFLGDMEAMDAVSGYSSPTECPEYDNFEVGHTSTSVSLATGLQKARDIRGTKENIVVVIGDGSLSGGEAFEGLDEASELGTGIIIIVNDNEMSIAENHGGIYKNLRALRESKGTCEHNWFKAWGFEYKYLEEGNDVEKLIEVFRSVKDTDKPTVVHIHTEKGHGFAPAVENKEAWHYSMPFNVENGSSLEGPEHESYDQLLCDWMLQEMKKDKTLIAVTSGTPTAAGFTAEKRKQAGKQHVDVGIAEEQAAAMVSGMAKGGLRPVWTVVSTFLQRAYDQIAQDLCINSNPAVINVTGGGVLWMNDITHICLFDIPMLCSIPNLIYLAPTTCEEYFAMLRWAILQDKKPIAIRIPTNGVNHTKEAVDAAYGYEPKYKMVHRGSKVAIIAAGSFYQKGENVVRLLADKSIDATLINPRYLNAVDADTLDSLMTDHQLVVTLEDGCKDGGFGERIASYYGPTDMKVLVGGVKKDLYDRFDLQQLLSDNRLLDEQIVEDVMKRL
;
A
#
# COMPACT_ATOMS: atom_id res chain seq x y z
N MET A 1 -17.51 13.76 28.61
CA MET A 1 -17.37 12.34 28.17
C MET A 1 -16.26 11.68 29.00
N TYR A 2 -16.25 10.36 29.10
CA TYR A 2 -15.13 9.64 29.77
C TYR A 2 -13.84 9.79 28.97
N ILE A 3 -13.87 9.62 27.63
CA ILE A 3 -12.67 9.62 26.79
C ILE A 3 -11.87 10.94 26.84
N GLU A 4 -12.51 12.08 27.12
CA GLU A 4 -11.82 13.37 27.31
C GLU A 4 -10.97 13.41 28.58
N LYS A 5 -11.27 12.53 29.54
CA LYS A 5 -10.57 12.44 30.83
C LYS A 5 -9.50 11.35 30.84
N ILE A 6 -9.52 10.45 29.87
CA ILE A 6 -8.54 9.37 29.71
C ILE A 6 -7.30 9.95 29.03
N GLN A 7 -6.23 10.10 29.77
CA GLN A 7 -4.92 10.52 29.23
C GLN A 7 -3.99 9.31 29.03
N SER A 8 -4.31 8.20 29.69
CA SER A 8 -3.52 6.97 29.64
C SER A 8 -4.37 5.75 29.97
N PRO A 9 -3.93 4.54 29.61
CA PRO A 9 -4.57 3.30 30.04
C PRO A 9 -4.71 3.12 31.55
N ALA A 10 -3.90 3.81 32.35
CA ALA A 10 -4.02 3.78 33.82
C ALA A 10 -5.36 4.40 34.30
N ASP A 11 -5.85 5.43 33.59
CA ASP A 11 -7.14 6.05 33.91
C ASP A 11 -8.29 5.10 33.58
N LEU A 12 -8.17 4.35 32.48
CA LEU A 12 -9.17 3.35 32.06
C LEU A 12 -9.33 2.25 33.13
N LYS A 13 -8.23 1.84 33.76
CA LYS A 13 -8.22 0.77 34.79
C LYS A 13 -8.96 1.15 36.08
N GLN A 14 -9.30 2.41 36.30
CA GLN A 14 -10.06 2.87 37.45
C GLN A 14 -11.59 2.74 37.22
N LEU A 15 -12.01 2.39 36.03
CA LEU A 15 -13.42 2.33 35.65
C LEU A 15 -14.02 0.94 35.90
N ASP A 16 -15.31 0.90 36.23
CA ASP A 16 -16.07 -0.35 36.27
C ASP A 16 -16.52 -0.79 34.87
N ILE A 17 -17.03 -2.02 34.75
CA ILE A 17 -17.46 -2.61 33.47
C ILE A 17 -18.53 -1.76 32.77
N LYS A 18 -19.45 -1.13 33.53
CA LYS A 18 -20.49 -0.29 32.94
C LYS A 18 -19.90 0.97 32.31
N ALA A 19 -18.95 1.59 33.00
CA ALA A 19 -18.22 2.74 32.47
C ALA A 19 -17.37 2.37 31.24
N LEU A 20 -16.74 1.19 31.24
CA LEU A 20 -15.97 0.70 30.07
C LEU A 20 -16.83 0.51 28.81
N LYS A 21 -18.09 0.03 28.97
CA LYS A 21 -19.03 -0.04 27.85
C LYS A 21 -19.36 1.36 27.29
N VAL A 22 -19.51 2.36 28.17
CA VAL A 22 -19.71 3.75 27.77
C VAL A 22 -18.46 4.31 27.07
N VAL A 23 -17.27 4.00 27.55
CA VAL A 23 -16.01 4.39 26.91
C VAL A 23 -15.91 3.80 25.51
N ALA A 24 -16.30 2.54 25.31
CA ALA A 24 -16.33 1.93 23.97
C ALA A 24 -17.27 2.69 23.01
N ASP A 25 -18.49 3.03 23.47
CA ASP A 25 -19.45 3.82 22.68
C ASP A 25 -18.95 5.23 22.37
N GLU A 26 -18.32 5.91 23.33
CA GLU A 26 -17.75 7.24 23.14
C GLU A 26 -16.56 7.18 22.17
N THR A 27 -15.70 6.18 22.29
CA THR A 27 -14.56 5.93 21.37
C THR A 27 -15.06 5.70 19.95
N ARG A 28 -16.08 4.87 19.76
CA ARG A 28 -16.70 4.64 18.45
C ARG A 28 -17.21 5.94 17.82
N LYS A 29 -17.90 6.76 18.60
CA LYS A 29 -18.39 8.07 18.13
C LYS A 29 -17.27 9.02 17.76
N ALA A 30 -16.17 9.03 18.53
CA ALA A 30 -14.98 9.83 18.23
C ALA A 30 -14.31 9.37 16.93
N VAL A 31 -14.16 8.06 16.72
CA VAL A 31 -13.66 7.49 15.47
C VAL A 31 -14.55 7.90 14.29
N LEU A 32 -15.88 7.74 14.41
CA LEU A 32 -16.82 8.16 13.36
C LEU A 32 -16.74 9.66 13.08
N ASN A 33 -16.61 10.50 14.12
CA ASN A 33 -16.45 11.95 13.93
C ASN A 33 -15.20 12.27 13.09
N ARG A 34 -14.06 11.60 13.37
CA ARG A 34 -12.84 11.79 12.59
C ARG A 34 -13.02 11.32 11.15
N VAL A 35 -13.37 10.04 10.97
CA VAL A 35 -13.40 9.45 9.62
C VAL A 35 -14.45 10.07 8.71
N SER A 36 -15.54 10.58 9.26
CA SER A 36 -16.58 11.29 8.47
C SER A 36 -16.11 12.63 7.94
N LYS A 37 -15.17 13.30 8.61
CA LYS A 37 -14.66 14.64 8.25
C LYS A 37 -13.33 14.58 7.50
N HIS A 38 -12.43 13.72 7.95
CA HIS A 38 -11.05 13.62 7.47
C HIS A 38 -10.86 12.47 6.48
N GLY A 39 -11.73 11.46 6.50
CA GLY A 39 -11.49 10.18 5.85
C GLY A 39 -10.63 9.24 6.72
N GLY A 40 -10.43 8.01 6.23
CA GLY A 40 -9.62 7.00 6.89
C GLY A 40 -10.26 5.60 6.94
N HIS A 41 -9.64 4.70 7.70
CA HIS A 41 -10.13 3.33 7.86
C HIS A 41 -11.35 3.28 8.79
N VAL A 42 -12.51 2.93 8.25
CA VAL A 42 -13.79 2.93 8.99
C VAL A 42 -14.06 1.55 9.60
N GLY A 43 -14.31 0.57 8.76
CA GLY A 43 -14.73 -0.78 9.19
C GLY A 43 -13.75 -1.46 10.16
N PRO A 44 -12.43 -1.47 9.88
CA PRO A 44 -11.44 -2.07 10.77
C PRO A 44 -11.42 -1.47 12.17
N ASN A 45 -11.53 -0.14 12.28
CA ASN A 45 -11.52 0.55 13.57
C ASN A 45 -12.79 0.30 14.37
N LEU A 46 -13.97 0.42 13.72
CA LEU A 46 -15.25 0.21 14.39
C LEU A 46 -15.42 -1.22 14.89
N GLY A 47 -14.88 -2.21 14.16
CA GLY A 47 -14.92 -3.61 14.54
C GLY A 47 -14.00 -3.97 15.71
N PHE A 48 -13.04 -3.12 16.08
CA PHE A 48 -12.01 -3.43 17.07
C PHE A 48 -12.02 -2.52 18.32
N VAL A 49 -13.07 -1.71 18.51
CA VAL A 49 -13.19 -0.77 19.63
C VAL A 49 -13.20 -1.51 20.98
N GLU A 50 -14.11 -2.46 21.15
CA GLU A 50 -14.28 -3.22 22.40
C GLU A 50 -13.02 -4.00 22.77
N ALA A 51 -12.40 -4.62 21.77
CA ALA A 51 -11.16 -5.36 21.96
C ALA A 51 -10.02 -4.44 22.41
N THR A 52 -9.91 -3.22 21.86
CA THR A 52 -8.89 -2.25 22.28
C THR A 52 -9.14 -1.76 23.71
N VAL A 53 -10.40 -1.48 24.09
CA VAL A 53 -10.76 -1.13 25.48
C VAL A 53 -10.36 -2.24 26.44
N ALA A 54 -10.69 -3.50 26.11
CA ALA A 54 -10.35 -4.65 26.93
C ALA A 54 -8.84 -4.89 27.04
N LEU A 55 -8.08 -4.72 25.93
CA LEU A 55 -6.62 -4.81 25.90
C LEU A 55 -5.98 -3.83 26.88
N HIS A 56 -6.32 -2.55 26.78
CA HIS A 56 -5.78 -1.52 27.66
C HIS A 56 -6.25 -1.64 29.11
N TYR A 57 -7.42 -2.24 29.34
CA TYR A 57 -7.89 -2.53 30.69
C TYR A 57 -7.14 -3.69 31.34
N VAL A 58 -6.81 -4.74 30.58
CA VAL A 58 -6.17 -5.95 31.12
C VAL A 58 -4.66 -5.82 31.17
N PHE A 59 -4.01 -5.44 30.08
CA PHE A 59 -2.55 -5.36 29.98
C PHE A 59 -2.02 -4.04 30.54
N ASN A 60 -0.77 -4.05 31.02
CA ASN A 60 -0.13 -2.92 31.68
C ASN A 60 0.73 -2.12 30.69
N THR A 61 0.10 -1.58 29.65
CA THR A 61 0.80 -0.69 28.72
C THR A 61 1.21 0.62 29.42
N PRO A 62 2.40 1.16 29.16
CA PRO A 62 3.36 0.77 28.10
C PRO A 62 4.38 -0.30 28.51
N THR A 63 4.34 -0.82 29.74
CA THR A 63 5.25 -1.91 30.16
C THR A 63 5.01 -3.15 29.30
N ASP A 64 3.79 -3.66 29.28
CA ASP A 64 3.36 -4.68 28.33
C ASP A 64 3.35 -4.06 26.91
N LYS A 65 3.82 -4.83 25.90
CA LYS A 65 3.97 -4.34 24.54
C LYS A 65 2.80 -4.77 23.67
N LEU A 66 2.13 -3.80 23.03
CA LEU A 66 1.13 -4.05 22.02
C LEU A 66 1.74 -3.81 20.63
N VAL A 67 1.57 -4.77 19.72
CA VAL A 67 1.97 -4.65 18.30
C VAL A 67 0.75 -4.89 17.44
N PHE A 68 0.39 -3.91 16.62
CA PHE A 68 -0.74 -4.01 15.71
C PHE A 68 -0.25 -4.33 14.30
N ASP A 69 -0.80 -5.35 13.67
CA ASP A 69 -0.57 -5.63 12.25
C ASP A 69 -1.24 -4.55 11.38
N VAL A 70 -0.59 -4.09 10.33
CA VAL A 70 -1.01 -2.91 9.55
C VAL A 70 -1.17 -1.66 10.41
N SER A 71 -1.72 -1.81 11.59
CA SER A 71 -2.10 -0.78 12.56
C SER A 71 -3.20 0.20 12.11
N HIS A 72 -3.86 -0.06 10.97
CA HIS A 72 -4.99 0.73 10.47
C HIS A 72 -6.24 0.64 11.35
N GLN A 73 -6.30 -0.31 12.28
CA GLN A 73 -7.33 -0.46 13.32
C GLN A 73 -6.94 0.17 14.67
N SER A 74 -5.90 1.01 14.70
CA SER A 74 -5.32 1.57 15.93
C SER A 74 -5.98 2.88 16.42
N TYR A 75 -7.03 3.39 15.75
CA TYR A 75 -7.69 4.63 16.19
C TYR A 75 -8.22 4.56 17.64
N PRO A 76 -8.91 3.48 18.06
CA PRO A 76 -9.30 3.33 19.46
C PRO A 76 -8.12 3.34 20.42
N HIS A 77 -6.99 2.72 20.05
CA HIS A 77 -5.75 2.77 20.82
C HIS A 77 -5.24 4.20 21.00
N LYS A 78 -5.25 5.00 19.93
CA LYS A 78 -4.84 6.42 19.98
C LYS A 78 -5.75 7.24 20.89
N VAL A 79 -7.07 7.06 20.80
CA VAL A 79 -8.03 7.71 21.71
C VAL A 79 -7.72 7.39 23.17
N LEU A 80 -7.44 6.13 23.50
CA LEU A 80 -7.22 5.64 24.88
C LEU A 80 -5.80 5.89 25.41
N THR A 81 -4.90 6.40 24.58
CA THR A 81 -3.52 6.79 24.92
C THR A 81 -3.28 8.30 24.84
N GLY A 82 -4.35 9.11 25.05
CA GLY A 82 -4.25 10.55 25.23
C GLY A 82 -4.34 11.39 23.94
N ARG A 83 -4.53 10.77 22.77
CA ARG A 83 -4.61 11.47 21.47
C ARG A 83 -6.05 11.78 21.04
N VAL A 84 -6.95 11.97 21.99
CA VAL A 84 -8.39 12.21 21.74
C VAL A 84 -8.66 13.47 20.91
N SER A 85 -7.78 14.48 20.98
CA SER A 85 -7.88 15.71 20.18
C SER A 85 -7.85 15.44 18.67
N GLY A 86 -7.10 14.44 18.21
CA GLY A 86 -7.08 14.00 16.82
C GLY A 86 -8.38 13.36 16.33
N PHE A 87 -9.37 13.18 17.22
CA PHE A 87 -10.66 12.56 16.90
C PHE A 87 -11.86 13.50 17.18
N LEU A 88 -11.71 14.42 18.11
CA LEU A 88 -12.77 15.38 18.50
C LEU A 88 -12.43 16.84 18.17
N GLY A 89 -11.17 17.13 17.84
CA GLY A 89 -10.70 18.48 17.52
C GLY A 89 -11.08 18.97 16.13
N ASP A 90 -10.43 20.01 15.69
CA ASP A 90 -10.51 20.55 14.34
C ASP A 90 -9.65 19.76 13.33
N MET A 91 -9.60 20.20 12.07
CA MET A 91 -8.85 19.52 11.02
C MET A 91 -7.35 19.51 11.31
N GLU A 92 -6.77 20.58 11.84
CA GLU A 92 -5.36 20.64 12.19
C GLU A 92 -5.00 19.59 13.25
N ALA A 93 -5.84 19.43 14.27
CA ALA A 93 -5.66 18.39 15.28
C ALA A 93 -5.84 16.97 14.70
N MET A 94 -6.75 16.81 13.72
CA MET A 94 -6.94 15.54 13.01
C MET A 94 -5.74 15.19 12.14
N ASP A 95 -5.19 16.16 11.40
CA ASP A 95 -4.00 15.98 10.55
C ASP A 95 -2.74 15.64 11.38
N ALA A 96 -2.67 16.14 12.62
CA ALA A 96 -1.55 15.86 13.51
C ALA A 96 -1.45 14.39 13.96
N VAL A 97 -2.54 13.60 13.83
CA VAL A 97 -2.59 12.20 14.26
C VAL A 97 -2.59 11.27 13.04
N SER A 98 -1.57 10.42 12.94
CA SER A 98 -1.43 9.42 11.86
C SER A 98 -2.57 8.41 11.83
N GLY A 99 -2.83 7.86 10.65
CA GLY A 99 -3.76 6.74 10.43
C GLY A 99 -3.22 5.39 10.89
N TYR A 100 -1.94 5.33 11.31
CA TYR A 100 -1.22 4.12 11.68
C TYR A 100 -0.50 4.31 13.02
N SER A 101 0.00 3.22 13.63
CA SER A 101 0.89 3.28 14.79
C SER A 101 2.16 4.04 14.41
N SER A 102 2.55 5.01 15.24
CA SER A 102 3.70 5.87 14.96
C SER A 102 4.48 6.20 16.21
N PRO A 103 5.68 5.62 16.40
CA PRO A 103 6.57 5.97 17.50
C PRO A 103 7.03 7.44 17.48
N THR A 104 7.03 8.08 16.31
CA THR A 104 7.33 9.53 16.21
C THR A 104 6.22 10.39 16.81
N GLU A 105 4.97 9.89 16.78
CA GLU A 105 3.81 10.53 17.36
C GLU A 105 3.70 10.23 18.88
N CYS A 106 3.89 8.97 19.26
CA CYS A 106 3.74 8.51 20.65
C CYS A 106 4.70 7.34 20.97
N PRO A 107 5.99 7.62 21.26
CA PRO A 107 7.00 6.58 21.46
C PRO A 107 6.75 5.71 22.70
N GLU A 108 5.90 6.15 23.61
CA GLU A 108 5.57 5.41 24.82
C GLU A 108 4.64 4.23 24.54
N TYR A 109 3.64 4.40 23.66
CA TYR A 109 2.59 3.41 23.41
C TYR A 109 2.68 2.75 22.03
N ASP A 110 3.27 3.41 21.05
CA ASP A 110 3.45 2.91 19.71
C ASP A 110 4.86 2.31 19.57
N ASN A 111 4.96 0.99 19.41
CA ASN A 111 6.27 0.31 19.41
C ASN A 111 6.96 0.32 18.05
N PHE A 112 6.19 0.34 16.96
CA PHE A 112 6.69 0.30 15.58
C PHE A 112 5.85 1.18 14.67
N GLU A 113 6.49 1.75 13.66
CA GLU A 113 5.83 2.28 12.48
C GLU A 113 5.42 1.08 11.62
N VAL A 114 4.14 0.80 11.49
CA VAL A 114 3.61 -0.35 10.73
C VAL A 114 2.45 0.12 9.86
N GLY A 115 2.48 -0.23 8.59
CA GLY A 115 1.40 0.06 7.63
C GLY A 115 1.18 -1.08 6.65
N HIS A 116 2.20 -1.91 6.40
CA HIS A 116 2.06 -3.12 5.61
C HIS A 116 1.61 -4.30 6.48
N THR A 117 0.87 -5.22 5.87
CA THR A 117 0.30 -6.40 6.52
C THR A 117 1.35 -7.46 6.88
N SER A 118 0.97 -8.39 7.77
CA SER A 118 1.63 -9.69 7.98
C SER A 118 2.94 -9.65 8.78
N THR A 119 3.47 -8.47 9.13
CA THR A 119 4.79 -8.30 9.76
C THR A 119 4.76 -8.29 11.28
N SER A 120 3.60 -8.10 11.89
CA SER A 120 3.46 -7.84 13.33
C SER A 120 3.93 -9.00 14.20
N VAL A 121 3.68 -10.24 13.79
CA VAL A 121 4.11 -11.43 14.55
C VAL A 121 5.63 -11.52 14.55
N SER A 122 6.29 -11.32 13.40
CA SER A 122 7.75 -11.30 13.29
C SER A 122 8.38 -10.19 14.14
N LEU A 123 7.81 -8.97 14.11
CA LEU A 123 8.27 -7.87 14.98
C LEU A 123 8.14 -8.22 16.47
N ALA A 124 7.05 -8.88 16.84
CA ALA A 124 6.79 -9.26 18.22
C ALA A 124 7.67 -10.42 18.70
N THR A 125 8.05 -11.38 17.85
CA THR A 125 9.05 -12.40 18.18
C THR A 125 10.40 -11.79 18.52
N GLY A 126 10.77 -10.70 17.84
CA GLY A 126 11.94 -9.90 18.18
C GLY A 126 11.86 -9.28 19.58
N LEU A 127 10.70 -8.71 19.96
CA LEU A 127 10.45 -8.20 21.32
C LEU A 127 10.45 -9.32 22.35
N GLN A 128 9.83 -10.46 22.04
CA GLN A 128 9.81 -11.67 22.87
C GLN A 128 11.23 -12.15 23.17
N LYS A 129 12.06 -12.28 22.14
CA LYS A 129 13.47 -12.68 22.27
C LYS A 129 14.26 -11.69 23.14
N ALA A 130 14.05 -10.39 22.93
CA ALA A 130 14.70 -9.35 23.72
C ALA A 130 14.28 -9.41 25.21
N ARG A 131 12.99 -9.61 25.49
CA ARG A 131 12.46 -9.84 26.84
C ARG A 131 13.13 -11.05 27.49
N ASP A 132 13.17 -12.18 26.79
CA ASP A 132 13.68 -13.44 27.34
C ASP A 132 15.18 -13.35 27.66
N ILE A 133 15.97 -12.68 26.81
CA ILE A 133 17.41 -12.44 27.06
C ILE A 133 17.62 -11.51 28.26
N ARG A 134 16.79 -10.46 28.41
CA ARG A 134 16.86 -9.55 29.56
C ARG A 134 16.34 -10.18 30.84
N GLY A 135 15.58 -11.27 30.76
CA GLY A 135 14.93 -11.91 31.90
C GLY A 135 13.79 -11.07 32.50
N THR A 136 13.20 -10.17 31.72
CA THR A 136 12.04 -9.36 32.09
C THR A 136 10.73 -10.15 31.90
N LYS A 137 9.59 -9.62 32.35
CA LYS A 137 8.32 -10.37 32.48
C LYS A 137 7.14 -9.71 31.78
N GLU A 138 7.39 -8.65 31.03
CA GLU A 138 6.33 -7.95 30.29
C GLU A 138 5.61 -8.89 29.31
N ASN A 139 4.30 -8.71 29.14
CA ASN A 139 3.56 -9.39 28.10
C ASN A 139 3.89 -8.79 26.73
N ILE A 140 4.06 -9.65 25.74
CA ILE A 140 4.14 -9.26 24.34
C ILE A 140 2.83 -9.70 23.68
N VAL A 141 2.04 -8.72 23.25
CA VAL A 141 0.70 -8.93 22.70
C VAL A 141 0.66 -8.42 21.27
N VAL A 142 0.27 -9.29 20.36
CA VAL A 142 0.14 -9.00 18.91
C VAL A 142 -1.31 -9.01 18.52
N VAL A 143 -1.73 -8.05 17.73
CA VAL A 143 -3.04 -8.04 17.07
C VAL A 143 -2.84 -8.21 15.58
N ILE A 144 -3.36 -9.29 15.01
CA ILE A 144 -3.32 -9.56 13.57
C ILE A 144 -4.74 -9.84 13.05
N GLY A 145 -5.12 -9.17 11.95
CA GLY A 145 -6.37 -9.44 11.26
C GLY A 145 -6.32 -10.74 10.47
N ASP A 146 -7.47 -11.38 10.29
CA ASP A 146 -7.61 -12.60 9.49
C ASP A 146 -7.07 -12.39 8.05
N GLY A 147 -7.35 -11.26 7.40
CA GLY A 147 -6.83 -10.94 6.08
C GLY A 147 -5.30 -10.99 5.98
N SER A 148 -4.61 -10.53 7.02
CA SER A 148 -3.13 -10.51 7.08
C SER A 148 -2.49 -11.89 7.24
N LEU A 149 -3.26 -12.89 7.65
CA LEU A 149 -2.77 -14.27 7.77
C LEU A 149 -2.46 -14.94 6.42
N SER A 150 -2.84 -14.33 5.29
CA SER A 150 -2.48 -14.85 3.96
C SER A 150 -1.06 -14.52 3.53
N GLY A 151 -0.39 -13.56 4.15
CA GLY A 151 0.97 -13.17 3.80
C GLY A 151 2.03 -14.17 4.27
N GLY A 152 3.07 -14.39 3.48
CA GLY A 152 4.16 -15.34 3.79
C GLY A 152 4.83 -15.04 5.12
N GLU A 153 5.16 -13.78 5.40
CA GLU A 153 5.81 -13.38 6.65
C GLU A 153 4.96 -13.66 7.91
N ALA A 154 3.60 -13.66 7.79
CA ALA A 154 2.76 -14.06 8.91
C ALA A 154 2.95 -15.55 9.26
N PHE A 155 3.14 -16.42 8.26
CA PHE A 155 3.45 -17.82 8.48
C PHE A 155 4.84 -18.00 9.10
N GLU A 156 5.86 -17.28 8.60
CA GLU A 156 7.21 -17.30 9.15
C GLU A 156 7.23 -16.80 10.60
N GLY A 157 6.52 -15.70 10.89
CA GLY A 157 6.40 -15.17 12.24
C GLY A 157 5.68 -16.10 13.22
N LEU A 158 4.64 -16.82 12.77
CA LEU A 158 3.94 -17.81 13.58
C LEU A 158 4.81 -19.04 13.82
N ASP A 159 5.54 -19.52 12.83
CA ASP A 159 6.49 -20.63 12.96
C ASP A 159 7.55 -20.32 14.01
N GLU A 160 8.21 -19.16 13.91
CA GLU A 160 9.21 -18.69 14.89
C GLU A 160 8.61 -18.48 16.29
N ALA A 161 7.41 -17.89 16.40
CA ALA A 161 6.75 -17.70 17.69
C ALA A 161 6.48 -19.02 18.41
N SER A 162 6.15 -20.08 17.66
CA SER A 162 6.01 -21.45 18.17
C SER A 162 7.34 -22.05 18.60
N GLU A 163 8.40 -21.91 17.80
CA GLU A 163 9.74 -22.44 18.09
C GLU A 163 10.36 -21.78 19.33
N LEU A 164 10.18 -20.47 19.51
CA LEU A 164 10.66 -19.77 20.71
C LEU A 164 10.04 -20.33 22.00
N GLY A 165 8.84 -20.85 21.96
CA GLY A 165 8.21 -21.64 23.01
C GLY A 165 7.91 -20.88 24.31
N THR A 166 8.12 -19.56 24.36
CA THR A 166 7.86 -18.71 25.54
C THR A 166 6.60 -17.87 25.36
N GLY A 167 6.11 -17.24 26.44
CA GLY A 167 4.84 -16.52 26.41
C GLY A 167 4.81 -15.36 25.43
N ILE A 168 4.07 -15.50 24.35
CA ILE A 168 3.59 -14.45 23.45
C ILE A 168 2.09 -14.64 23.29
N ILE A 169 1.33 -13.56 23.19
CA ILE A 169 -0.12 -13.59 23.03
C ILE A 169 -0.46 -13.03 21.65
N ILE A 170 -1.00 -13.87 20.77
CA ILE A 170 -1.39 -13.48 19.41
C ILE A 170 -2.91 -13.43 19.33
N ILE A 171 -3.45 -12.23 19.16
CA ILE A 171 -4.88 -12.00 19.01
C ILE A 171 -5.20 -12.00 17.51
N VAL A 172 -5.86 -13.04 17.06
CA VAL A 172 -6.40 -13.14 15.70
C VAL A 172 -7.78 -12.49 15.69
N ASN A 173 -7.86 -11.31 15.08
CA ASN A 173 -9.11 -10.59 14.88
C ASN A 173 -9.78 -11.07 13.59
N ASP A 174 -10.68 -12.01 13.70
CA ASP A 174 -11.39 -12.62 12.57
C ASP A 174 -12.76 -11.96 12.38
N ASN A 175 -12.91 -11.22 11.30
CA ASN A 175 -14.18 -10.61 10.88
C ASN A 175 -14.64 -11.08 9.49
N GLU A 176 -14.02 -12.14 8.98
CA GLU A 176 -14.29 -12.80 7.69
C GLU A 176 -13.96 -11.97 6.45
N MET A 177 -13.25 -10.86 6.63
CA MET A 177 -12.95 -9.93 5.53
C MET A 177 -11.52 -9.40 5.62
N SER A 178 -10.85 -9.35 4.47
CA SER A 178 -9.71 -8.47 4.20
C SER A 178 -10.22 -7.07 3.79
N ILE A 179 -9.64 -6.43 2.78
CA ILE A 179 -10.30 -5.30 2.08
C ILE A 179 -11.58 -5.84 1.43
N ALA A 180 -11.42 -6.83 0.54
CA ALA A 180 -12.48 -7.64 -0.06
C ALA A 180 -12.65 -8.96 0.70
N GLU A 181 -13.27 -9.97 0.06
CA GLU A 181 -13.37 -11.32 0.59
C GLU A 181 -12.00 -11.98 0.76
N ASN A 182 -11.87 -12.82 1.78
CA ASN A 182 -10.65 -13.57 2.05
C ASN A 182 -10.41 -14.70 1.04
N HIS A 183 -9.17 -14.84 0.56
CA HIS A 183 -8.73 -15.90 -0.34
C HIS A 183 -7.58 -16.71 0.28
N GLY A 184 -7.69 -18.04 0.21
CA GLY A 184 -6.66 -18.98 0.71
C GLY A 184 -7.22 -20.15 1.48
N GLY A 185 -6.44 -21.19 1.61
CA GLY A 185 -6.83 -22.45 2.29
C GLY A 185 -7.04 -22.30 3.80
N ILE A 186 -6.30 -21.39 4.45
CA ILE A 186 -6.39 -21.12 5.88
C ILE A 186 -7.80 -20.68 6.31
N TYR A 187 -8.52 -19.94 5.46
CA TYR A 187 -9.87 -19.44 5.78
C TYR A 187 -10.92 -20.52 5.90
N LYS A 188 -10.69 -21.70 5.29
CA LYS A 188 -11.53 -22.89 5.53
C LYS A 188 -11.38 -23.39 6.97
N ASN A 189 -10.15 -23.32 7.51
CA ASN A 189 -9.90 -23.70 8.89
C ASN A 189 -10.46 -22.67 9.87
N LEU A 190 -10.23 -21.35 9.63
CA LEU A 190 -10.82 -20.29 10.45
C LEU A 190 -12.35 -20.41 10.51
N ARG A 191 -13.00 -20.66 9.37
CA ARG A 191 -14.45 -20.92 9.33
C ARG A 191 -14.84 -22.12 10.19
N ALA A 192 -14.17 -23.25 10.04
CA ALA A 192 -14.45 -24.44 10.85
C ALA A 192 -14.26 -24.18 12.36
N LEU A 193 -13.26 -23.37 12.72
CA LEU A 193 -13.03 -22.96 14.10
C LEU A 193 -14.16 -22.05 14.61
N ARG A 194 -14.67 -21.11 13.81
CA ARG A 194 -15.84 -20.29 14.18
C ARG A 194 -17.09 -21.15 14.32
N GLU A 195 -17.44 -21.94 13.30
CA GLU A 195 -18.63 -22.79 13.30
C GLU A 195 -18.65 -23.80 14.47
N SER A 196 -17.49 -24.29 14.88
CA SER A 196 -17.34 -25.21 16.01
C SER A 196 -17.10 -24.48 17.36
N LYS A 197 -17.12 -23.16 17.40
CA LYS A 197 -16.77 -22.36 18.58
C LYS A 197 -15.42 -22.77 19.18
N GLY A 198 -14.43 -22.96 18.33
CA GLY A 198 -13.06 -23.31 18.69
C GLY A 198 -12.80 -24.78 19.03
N THR A 199 -13.80 -25.67 18.92
CA THR A 199 -13.67 -27.08 19.30
C THR A 199 -13.28 -28.00 18.14
N CYS A 200 -13.16 -27.51 16.90
CA CYS A 200 -12.75 -28.29 15.74
C CYS A 200 -11.45 -29.07 16.01
N GLU A 201 -11.46 -30.37 15.73
CA GLU A 201 -10.28 -31.23 15.91
C GLU A 201 -9.11 -30.77 15.04
N HIS A 202 -9.41 -30.38 13.80
CA HIS A 202 -8.41 -29.82 12.88
C HIS A 202 -8.21 -28.33 13.17
N ASN A 203 -7.37 -28.02 14.14
CA ASN A 203 -7.00 -26.66 14.51
C ASN A 203 -5.55 -26.40 14.09
N TRP A 204 -5.37 -25.54 13.10
CA TRP A 204 -4.08 -25.19 12.54
C TRP A 204 -3.12 -24.60 13.59
N PHE A 205 -3.60 -23.72 14.47
CA PHE A 205 -2.77 -23.14 15.52
C PHE A 205 -2.29 -24.17 16.53
N LYS A 206 -3.17 -25.09 16.96
CA LYS A 206 -2.80 -26.20 17.85
C LYS A 206 -1.81 -27.16 17.19
N ALA A 207 -1.94 -27.39 15.88
CA ALA A 207 -1.03 -28.25 15.15
C ALA A 207 0.41 -27.69 15.12
N TRP A 208 0.56 -26.37 15.26
CA TRP A 208 1.85 -25.68 15.38
C TRP A 208 2.33 -25.53 16.81
N GLY A 209 1.60 -26.02 17.82
CA GLY A 209 2.04 -25.99 19.22
C GLY A 209 1.50 -24.83 20.04
N PHE A 210 0.64 -23.99 19.50
CA PHE A 210 0.04 -22.90 20.27
C PHE A 210 -1.03 -23.41 21.25
N GLU A 211 -1.05 -22.84 22.45
CA GLU A 211 -2.28 -22.80 23.25
C GLU A 211 -3.32 -21.98 22.48
N TYR A 212 -4.59 -22.41 22.51
CA TYR A 212 -5.62 -21.78 21.70
C TYR A 212 -6.88 -21.48 22.51
N LYS A 213 -7.36 -20.26 22.41
CA LYS A 213 -8.63 -19.78 22.97
C LYS A 213 -9.49 -19.22 21.85
N TYR A 214 -10.79 -19.46 21.91
CA TYR A 214 -11.76 -18.88 21.00
C TYR A 214 -12.79 -18.05 21.74
N LEU A 215 -13.19 -16.90 21.19
CA LEU A 215 -14.26 -16.05 21.68
C LEU A 215 -15.18 -15.65 20.53
N GLU A 216 -16.46 -16.08 20.63
CA GLU A 216 -17.51 -15.74 19.65
C GLU A 216 -17.93 -14.27 19.79
N GLU A 217 -18.06 -13.76 21.02
CA GLU A 217 -18.57 -12.43 21.33
C GLU A 217 -17.45 -11.40 21.29
N GLY A 218 -16.75 -11.26 20.16
CA GLY A 218 -15.58 -10.39 19.99
C GLY A 218 -15.87 -8.89 20.04
N ASN A 219 -17.13 -8.48 20.14
CA ASN A 219 -17.57 -7.10 20.39
C ASN A 219 -18.23 -6.93 21.79
N ASP A 220 -18.02 -7.85 22.72
CA ASP A 220 -18.43 -7.70 24.13
C ASP A 220 -17.23 -7.42 25.02
N VAL A 221 -17.17 -6.20 25.60
CA VAL A 221 -16.06 -5.74 26.46
C VAL A 221 -15.82 -6.69 27.64
N GLU A 222 -16.88 -7.20 28.28
CA GLU A 222 -16.77 -8.05 29.48
C GLU A 222 -16.19 -9.41 29.14
N LYS A 223 -16.65 -10.01 28.04
CA LYS A 223 -16.16 -11.30 27.53
C LYS A 223 -14.70 -11.21 27.05
N LEU A 224 -14.36 -10.10 26.38
CA LEU A 224 -12.97 -9.82 25.99
C LEU A 224 -12.05 -9.67 27.19
N ILE A 225 -12.49 -8.97 28.26
CA ILE A 225 -11.72 -8.86 29.52
C ILE A 225 -11.51 -10.25 30.15
N GLU A 226 -12.55 -11.10 30.18
CA GLU A 226 -12.45 -12.46 30.71
C GLU A 226 -11.39 -13.28 29.97
N VAL A 227 -11.44 -13.31 28.62
CA VAL A 227 -10.50 -14.12 27.84
C VAL A 227 -9.09 -13.56 27.90
N PHE A 228 -8.89 -12.23 27.84
CA PHE A 228 -7.55 -11.64 27.94
C PHE A 228 -6.92 -11.84 29.34
N ARG A 229 -7.69 -11.75 30.41
CA ARG A 229 -7.21 -12.11 31.75
C ARG A 229 -6.78 -13.57 31.85
N SER A 230 -7.44 -14.48 31.13
CA SER A 230 -7.13 -15.92 31.16
C SER A 230 -5.81 -16.29 30.48
N VAL A 231 -5.24 -15.36 29.70
CA VAL A 231 -3.97 -15.57 28.96
C VAL A 231 -2.87 -14.57 29.37
N LYS A 232 -3.21 -13.60 30.20
CA LYS A 232 -2.21 -12.66 30.74
C LYS A 232 -1.15 -13.43 31.52
N ASP A 233 0.10 -13.01 31.37
CA ASP A 233 1.28 -13.62 32.03
C ASP A 233 1.47 -15.11 31.67
N THR A 234 0.99 -15.54 30.49
CA THR A 234 1.22 -16.90 29.97
C THR A 234 2.72 -17.15 29.77
N ASP A 235 3.14 -18.38 30.03
CA ASP A 235 4.50 -18.87 29.76
C ASP A 235 4.63 -19.63 28.43
N LYS A 236 3.53 -19.76 27.70
CA LYS A 236 3.47 -20.48 26.41
C LYS A 236 2.97 -19.57 25.28
N PRO A 237 3.38 -19.84 24.04
CA PRO A 237 2.80 -19.14 22.88
C PRO A 237 1.30 -19.43 22.80
N THR A 238 0.50 -18.40 22.81
CA THR A 238 -0.95 -18.48 22.94
C THR A 238 -1.65 -17.69 21.85
N VAL A 239 -2.58 -18.32 21.12
CA VAL A 239 -3.49 -17.66 20.17
C VAL A 239 -4.84 -17.44 20.83
N VAL A 240 -5.32 -16.21 20.79
CA VAL A 240 -6.69 -15.83 21.14
C VAL A 240 -7.42 -15.45 19.85
N HIS A 241 -8.27 -16.31 19.37
CA HIS A 241 -9.07 -16.09 18.16
C HIS A 241 -10.41 -15.46 18.55
N ILE A 242 -10.59 -14.18 18.24
CA ILE A 242 -11.83 -13.45 18.52
C ILE A 242 -12.61 -13.24 17.22
N HIS A 243 -13.92 -13.51 17.26
CA HIS A 243 -14.83 -13.26 16.14
C HIS A 243 -15.48 -11.89 16.32
N THR A 244 -15.21 -10.94 15.42
CA THR A 244 -15.69 -9.55 15.49
C THR A 244 -16.54 -9.19 14.27
N GLU A 245 -17.33 -8.13 14.39
CA GLU A 245 -18.10 -7.57 13.28
C GLU A 245 -17.39 -6.35 12.69
N LYS A 246 -16.87 -6.47 11.46
CA LYS A 246 -16.28 -5.32 10.74
C LYS A 246 -17.33 -4.24 10.52
N GLY A 247 -17.04 -3.00 10.97
CA GLY A 247 -17.99 -1.88 10.90
C GLY A 247 -18.99 -1.80 12.04
N HIS A 248 -18.80 -2.57 13.12
CA HIS A 248 -19.70 -2.66 14.28
C HIS A 248 -20.19 -1.30 14.78
N GLY A 249 -21.52 -1.16 14.93
CA GLY A 249 -22.17 0.06 15.40
C GLY A 249 -22.38 1.16 14.33
N PHE A 250 -22.08 0.88 13.06
CA PHE A 250 -22.39 1.77 11.94
C PHE A 250 -22.98 0.97 10.77
N ALA A 251 -24.31 1.02 10.62
CA ALA A 251 -25.06 0.17 9.70
C ALA A 251 -24.52 0.17 8.26
N PRO A 252 -24.18 1.32 7.63
CA PRO A 252 -23.62 1.30 6.28
C PRO A 252 -22.36 0.45 6.15
N ALA A 253 -21.48 0.46 7.17
CA ALA A 253 -20.22 -0.30 7.14
C ALA A 253 -20.44 -1.80 7.40
N VAL A 254 -21.46 -2.17 8.16
CA VAL A 254 -21.86 -3.58 8.37
C VAL A 254 -22.46 -4.16 7.10
N GLU A 255 -23.30 -3.38 6.40
CA GLU A 255 -24.00 -3.80 5.18
C GLU A 255 -23.05 -3.92 3.97
N ASN A 256 -22.04 -3.08 3.87
CA ASN A 256 -21.06 -3.09 2.78
C ASN A 256 -19.62 -3.01 3.30
N LYS A 257 -19.13 -4.11 3.87
CA LYS A 257 -17.82 -4.21 4.53
C LYS A 257 -16.63 -3.86 3.62
N GLU A 258 -16.73 -4.11 2.31
CA GLU A 258 -15.68 -3.82 1.32
C GLU A 258 -15.57 -2.31 1.08
N ALA A 259 -16.69 -1.65 0.75
CA ALA A 259 -16.70 -0.21 0.49
C ALA A 259 -16.31 0.62 1.71
N TRP A 260 -16.57 0.11 2.92
CA TRP A 260 -16.27 0.78 4.17
C TRP A 260 -14.96 0.31 4.83
N HIS A 261 -14.08 -0.35 4.10
CA HIS A 261 -12.74 -0.62 4.62
C HIS A 261 -11.98 0.68 4.85
N TYR A 262 -11.96 1.55 3.84
CA TYR A 262 -11.44 2.91 3.86
C TYR A 262 -12.48 3.84 3.20
N SER A 263 -12.66 5.05 3.70
CA SER A 263 -13.57 6.02 3.11
C SER A 263 -12.94 7.41 3.09
N MET A 264 -13.21 8.16 2.03
CA MET A 264 -13.05 9.61 1.99
C MET A 264 -14.13 10.26 2.85
N PRO A 265 -14.11 11.59 3.12
CA PRO A 265 -15.11 12.26 3.92
C PRO A 265 -16.56 11.96 3.47
N PHE A 266 -17.44 11.73 4.44
CA PHE A 266 -18.82 11.31 4.18
C PHE A 266 -19.80 11.88 5.20
N ASN A 267 -21.08 11.91 4.85
CA ASN A 267 -22.15 12.26 5.78
C ASN A 267 -22.40 11.10 6.75
N VAL A 268 -22.16 11.33 8.04
CA VAL A 268 -22.27 10.29 9.08
C VAL A 268 -23.70 9.76 9.28
N GLU A 269 -24.72 10.53 8.92
CA GLU A 269 -26.13 10.12 9.11
C GLU A 269 -26.58 9.08 8.08
N ASN A 270 -26.09 9.17 6.85
CA ASN A 270 -26.57 8.34 5.73
C ASN A 270 -25.46 7.66 4.93
N GLY A 271 -24.19 7.90 5.23
CA GLY A 271 -23.05 7.31 4.55
C GLY A 271 -22.78 7.86 3.14
N SER A 272 -23.46 8.93 2.71
CA SER A 272 -23.20 9.48 1.37
C SER A 272 -21.85 10.20 1.32
N SER A 273 -21.09 9.98 0.22
CA SER A 273 -19.82 10.69 -0.03
C SER A 273 -20.03 12.20 -0.07
N LEU A 274 -19.09 12.95 0.50
CA LEU A 274 -19.00 14.41 0.40
C LEU A 274 -18.07 14.84 -0.74
N GLU A 275 -17.43 13.91 -1.44
CA GLU A 275 -16.65 14.21 -2.64
C GLU A 275 -17.57 14.59 -3.80
N GLY A 276 -16.97 15.33 -4.74
CA GLY A 276 -17.60 15.69 -6.01
C GLY A 276 -17.93 14.48 -6.88
N PRO A 277 -18.45 14.69 -8.10
CA PRO A 277 -18.75 13.60 -9.02
C PRO A 277 -17.48 12.77 -9.31
N GLU A 278 -17.67 11.46 -9.47
CA GLU A 278 -16.59 10.56 -9.85
C GLU A 278 -15.90 11.05 -11.13
N HIS A 279 -14.58 11.12 -11.09
CA HIS A 279 -13.75 11.39 -12.26
C HIS A 279 -13.35 10.07 -12.92
N GLU A 280 -13.11 10.12 -14.23
CA GLU A 280 -12.53 9.00 -14.94
C GLU A 280 -11.23 8.54 -14.30
N SER A 281 -11.06 7.23 -14.11
CA SER A 281 -9.91 6.66 -13.41
C SER A 281 -9.33 5.47 -14.16
N TYR A 282 -8.01 5.28 -14.06
CA TYR A 282 -7.32 4.17 -14.73
C TYR A 282 -7.78 2.80 -14.25
N ASP A 283 -8.15 2.64 -12.98
CA ASP A 283 -8.64 1.37 -12.45
C ASP A 283 -9.98 0.96 -13.08
N GLN A 284 -10.93 1.90 -13.22
CA GLN A 284 -12.21 1.66 -13.91
C GLN A 284 -11.98 1.33 -15.39
N LEU A 285 -11.18 2.14 -16.09
CA LEU A 285 -10.86 1.94 -17.50
C LEU A 285 -10.15 0.59 -17.74
N LEU A 286 -9.18 0.25 -16.89
CA LEU A 286 -8.44 -1.01 -16.96
C LEU A 286 -9.40 -2.20 -16.80
N CYS A 287 -10.23 -2.18 -15.77
CA CYS A 287 -11.14 -3.29 -15.53
C CYS A 287 -12.14 -3.48 -16.69
N ASP A 288 -12.72 -2.39 -17.18
CA ASP A 288 -13.67 -2.46 -18.29
C ASP A 288 -13.00 -2.97 -19.58
N TRP A 289 -11.79 -2.51 -19.86
CA TRP A 289 -10.99 -3.01 -20.98
C TRP A 289 -10.64 -4.49 -20.79
N MET A 290 -10.16 -4.90 -19.61
CA MET A 290 -9.83 -6.30 -19.32
C MET A 290 -11.04 -7.21 -19.51
N LEU A 291 -12.21 -6.84 -18.99
CA LEU A 291 -13.45 -7.61 -19.13
C LEU A 291 -13.88 -7.76 -20.62
N GLN A 292 -13.63 -6.76 -21.43
CA GLN A 292 -13.91 -6.84 -22.88
C GLN A 292 -12.93 -7.79 -23.60
N GLU A 293 -11.64 -7.71 -23.29
CA GLU A 293 -10.62 -8.57 -23.89
C GLU A 293 -10.72 -10.03 -23.41
N MET A 294 -11.08 -10.29 -22.17
CA MET A 294 -11.33 -11.62 -21.60
C MET A 294 -12.46 -12.39 -22.31
N LYS A 295 -13.43 -11.66 -22.88
CA LYS A 295 -14.48 -12.28 -23.70
C LYS A 295 -13.90 -12.89 -24.98
N LYS A 296 -12.86 -12.27 -25.54
CA LYS A 296 -12.20 -12.64 -26.79
C LYS A 296 -11.06 -13.64 -26.56
N ASP A 297 -10.31 -13.47 -25.47
CA ASP A 297 -9.13 -14.28 -25.14
C ASP A 297 -9.32 -14.96 -23.76
N LYS A 298 -9.49 -16.27 -23.77
CA LYS A 298 -9.66 -17.07 -22.55
C LYS A 298 -8.34 -17.33 -21.81
N THR A 299 -7.21 -17.00 -22.40
CA THR A 299 -5.90 -17.10 -21.75
C THR A 299 -5.54 -15.85 -20.95
N LEU A 300 -6.25 -14.73 -21.15
CA LEU A 300 -6.04 -13.48 -20.43
C LEU A 300 -6.59 -13.58 -18.99
N ILE A 301 -5.72 -13.38 -18.01
CA ILE A 301 -6.05 -13.50 -16.59
C ILE A 301 -5.69 -12.19 -15.87
N ALA A 302 -6.64 -11.64 -15.11
CA ALA A 302 -6.35 -10.58 -14.15
C ALA A 302 -5.96 -11.20 -12.81
N VAL A 303 -4.83 -10.75 -12.24
CA VAL A 303 -4.35 -11.18 -10.93
C VAL A 303 -4.29 -9.99 -10.00
N THR A 304 -4.78 -10.15 -8.77
CA THR A 304 -4.70 -9.15 -7.69
C THR A 304 -4.16 -9.81 -6.42
N SER A 305 -3.61 -9.02 -5.52
CA SER A 305 -3.06 -9.45 -4.24
C SER A 305 -3.73 -8.68 -3.09
N GLY A 306 -4.96 -9.07 -2.74
CA GLY A 306 -5.75 -8.50 -1.65
C GLY A 306 -6.34 -7.10 -1.93
N THR A 307 -6.06 -6.50 -3.08
CA THR A 307 -6.51 -5.17 -3.46
C THR A 307 -7.23 -5.13 -4.82
N PRO A 308 -8.31 -5.94 -5.02
CA PRO A 308 -8.96 -6.02 -6.32
C PRO A 308 -9.56 -4.69 -6.80
N THR A 309 -9.98 -3.82 -5.88
CA THR A 309 -10.52 -2.49 -6.20
C THR A 309 -9.47 -1.53 -6.75
N ALA A 310 -8.19 -1.68 -6.37
CA ALA A 310 -7.10 -0.91 -6.98
C ALA A 310 -6.85 -1.25 -8.46
N ALA A 311 -7.45 -2.34 -8.94
CA ALA A 311 -7.52 -2.74 -10.35
C ALA A 311 -8.94 -2.57 -10.94
N GLY A 312 -9.84 -1.86 -10.26
CA GLY A 312 -11.22 -1.63 -10.64
C GLY A 312 -12.16 -2.85 -10.56
N PHE A 313 -11.68 -3.99 -10.03
CA PHE A 313 -12.47 -5.21 -9.90
C PHE A 313 -13.34 -5.17 -8.64
N THR A 314 -14.49 -4.50 -8.73
CA THR A 314 -15.55 -4.57 -7.70
C THR A 314 -16.10 -6.00 -7.58
N ALA A 315 -16.84 -6.30 -6.51
CA ALA A 315 -17.46 -7.63 -6.31
C ALA A 315 -18.28 -8.09 -7.52
N GLU A 316 -19.00 -7.19 -8.18
CA GLU A 316 -19.77 -7.49 -9.39
C GLU A 316 -18.85 -7.81 -10.58
N LYS A 317 -17.83 -6.98 -10.83
CA LYS A 317 -16.87 -7.16 -11.92
C LYS A 317 -16.03 -8.43 -11.75
N ARG A 318 -15.69 -8.81 -10.50
CA ARG A 318 -15.07 -10.11 -10.19
C ARG A 318 -15.96 -11.28 -10.60
N LYS A 319 -17.28 -11.21 -10.32
CA LYS A 319 -18.25 -12.23 -10.79
C LYS A 319 -18.34 -12.29 -12.30
N GLN A 320 -18.28 -11.14 -13.00
CA GLN A 320 -18.28 -11.12 -14.47
C GLN A 320 -17.01 -11.74 -15.07
N ALA A 321 -15.85 -11.48 -14.49
CA ALA A 321 -14.57 -12.08 -14.92
C ALA A 321 -14.52 -13.59 -14.64
N GLY A 322 -15.17 -14.05 -13.58
CA GLY A 322 -15.23 -15.45 -13.18
C GLY A 322 -13.82 -16.05 -13.00
N LYS A 323 -13.52 -17.16 -13.69
CA LYS A 323 -12.21 -17.83 -13.58
C LYS A 323 -11.02 -17.03 -14.14
N GLN A 324 -11.28 -15.96 -14.88
CA GLN A 324 -10.24 -15.10 -15.44
C GLN A 324 -9.81 -13.98 -14.48
N HIS A 325 -10.42 -13.85 -13.31
CA HIS A 325 -9.92 -13.06 -12.20
C HIS A 325 -9.46 -14.00 -11.07
N VAL A 326 -8.25 -13.74 -10.57
CA VAL A 326 -7.65 -14.48 -9.45
C VAL A 326 -7.16 -13.46 -8.43
N ASP A 327 -7.70 -13.52 -7.22
CA ASP A 327 -7.13 -12.83 -6.06
C ASP A 327 -6.40 -13.86 -5.20
N VAL A 328 -5.15 -13.60 -4.87
CA VAL A 328 -4.32 -14.52 -4.08
C VAL A 328 -4.36 -14.21 -2.58
N GLY A 329 -5.18 -13.25 -2.16
CA GLY A 329 -5.12 -12.66 -0.82
C GLY A 329 -3.96 -11.66 -0.72
N ILE A 330 -3.63 -11.21 0.49
CA ILE A 330 -2.51 -10.30 0.71
C ILE A 330 -1.21 -11.11 0.68
N ALA A 331 -0.76 -11.47 -0.52
CA ALA A 331 0.37 -12.37 -0.76
C ALA A 331 1.06 -12.02 -2.09
N GLU A 332 1.79 -10.92 -2.11
CA GLU A 332 2.45 -10.38 -3.31
C GLU A 332 3.54 -11.32 -3.83
N GLU A 333 4.27 -11.99 -2.95
CA GLU A 333 5.28 -12.99 -3.32
C GLU A 333 4.64 -14.16 -4.08
N GLN A 334 3.50 -14.65 -3.56
CA GLN A 334 2.70 -15.70 -4.22
C GLN A 334 2.18 -15.20 -5.58
N ALA A 335 1.74 -13.94 -5.68
CA ALA A 335 1.27 -13.37 -6.94
C ALA A 335 2.38 -13.37 -7.99
N ALA A 336 3.58 -12.90 -7.65
CA ALA A 336 4.71 -12.82 -8.55
C ALA A 336 5.14 -14.21 -9.07
N ALA A 337 5.28 -15.19 -8.17
CA ALA A 337 5.61 -16.57 -8.54
C ALA A 337 4.48 -17.22 -9.37
N MET A 338 3.22 -16.98 -8.99
CA MET A 338 2.05 -17.55 -9.67
C MET A 338 1.89 -17.02 -11.11
N VAL A 339 2.07 -15.70 -11.34
CA VAL A 339 2.00 -15.16 -12.71
C VAL A 339 3.12 -15.70 -13.59
N SER A 340 4.31 -15.95 -13.03
CA SER A 340 5.37 -16.66 -13.74
C SER A 340 4.93 -18.06 -14.17
N GLY A 341 4.37 -18.84 -13.23
CA GLY A 341 3.83 -20.16 -13.53
C GLY A 341 2.69 -20.15 -14.56
N MET A 342 1.78 -19.17 -14.45
CA MET A 342 0.67 -19.00 -15.43
C MET A 342 1.22 -18.71 -16.84
N ALA A 343 2.18 -17.79 -16.96
CA ALA A 343 2.80 -17.47 -18.25
C ALA A 343 3.53 -18.68 -18.83
N LYS A 344 4.27 -19.42 -18.02
CA LYS A 344 4.91 -20.68 -18.41
C LYS A 344 3.90 -21.73 -18.88
N GLY A 345 2.72 -21.74 -18.29
CA GLY A 345 1.59 -22.63 -18.64
C GLY A 345 0.81 -22.15 -19.87
N GLY A 346 1.22 -21.08 -20.54
CA GLY A 346 0.58 -20.56 -21.77
C GLY A 346 -0.60 -19.61 -21.52
N LEU A 347 -0.77 -19.10 -20.28
CA LEU A 347 -1.71 -18.02 -19.99
C LEU A 347 -1.04 -16.66 -20.16
N ARG A 348 -1.85 -15.61 -20.20
CA ARG A 348 -1.44 -14.21 -20.29
C ARG A 348 -1.86 -13.44 -19.03
N PRO A 349 -1.11 -13.59 -17.93
CA PRO A 349 -1.45 -12.95 -16.68
C PRO A 349 -1.09 -11.46 -16.68
N VAL A 350 -1.98 -10.65 -16.12
CA VAL A 350 -1.78 -9.23 -15.82
C VAL A 350 -1.99 -9.07 -14.31
N TRP A 351 -0.91 -8.86 -13.59
CA TRP A 351 -0.95 -8.60 -12.15
C TRP A 351 -0.95 -7.09 -11.90
N THR A 352 -2.02 -6.59 -11.29
CA THR A 352 -2.13 -5.19 -10.89
C THR A 352 -1.86 -5.09 -9.39
N VAL A 353 -0.88 -4.25 -9.02
CA VAL A 353 -0.38 -4.11 -7.67
C VAL A 353 0.02 -2.67 -7.38
N VAL A 354 -0.22 -2.23 -6.15
CA VAL A 354 0.21 -0.90 -5.68
C VAL A 354 1.72 -0.88 -5.52
N SER A 355 2.35 0.20 -5.96
CA SER A 355 3.82 0.38 -6.02
C SER A 355 4.51 0.04 -4.69
N THR A 356 3.99 0.50 -3.55
CA THR A 356 4.58 0.22 -2.25
C THR A 356 4.49 -1.26 -1.86
N PHE A 357 3.41 -1.97 -2.22
CA PHE A 357 3.25 -3.39 -1.91
C PHE A 357 4.13 -4.28 -2.79
N LEU A 358 4.47 -3.81 -3.99
CA LEU A 358 5.38 -4.50 -4.90
C LEU A 358 6.78 -4.73 -4.29
N GLN A 359 7.20 -3.90 -3.32
CA GLN A 359 8.49 -4.03 -2.62
C GLN A 359 8.67 -5.40 -1.98
N ARG A 360 7.59 -5.99 -1.46
CA ARG A 360 7.60 -7.30 -0.80
C ARG A 360 8.00 -8.44 -1.75
N ALA A 361 7.67 -8.32 -3.04
CA ALA A 361 7.87 -9.35 -4.04
C ALA A 361 9.13 -9.16 -4.90
N TYR A 362 10.09 -8.33 -4.47
CA TYR A 362 11.30 -8.04 -5.25
C TYR A 362 12.06 -9.30 -5.66
N ASP A 363 12.28 -10.22 -4.71
CA ASP A 363 12.99 -11.47 -4.97
C ASP A 363 12.26 -12.35 -5.98
N GLN A 364 10.95 -12.54 -5.81
CA GLN A 364 10.15 -13.38 -6.70
C GLN A 364 10.02 -12.78 -8.11
N ILE A 365 9.98 -11.46 -8.22
CA ILE A 365 10.04 -10.80 -9.54
C ILE A 365 11.40 -11.05 -10.19
N ALA A 366 12.49 -10.92 -9.46
CA ALA A 366 13.84 -11.15 -9.98
C ALA A 366 14.07 -12.64 -10.30
N GLN A 367 13.85 -13.54 -9.34
CA GLN A 367 14.20 -14.95 -9.41
C GLN A 367 13.16 -15.77 -10.19
N ASP A 368 11.88 -15.67 -9.80
CA ASP A 368 10.87 -16.57 -10.36
C ASP A 368 10.35 -16.10 -11.71
N LEU A 369 10.28 -14.77 -11.93
CA LEU A 369 9.73 -14.20 -13.15
C LEU A 369 10.83 -13.82 -14.16
N CYS A 370 11.81 -12.96 -13.78
CA CYS A 370 12.73 -12.34 -14.73
C CYS A 370 13.86 -13.28 -15.19
N ILE A 371 14.46 -14.08 -14.29
CA ILE A 371 15.45 -15.11 -14.68
C ILE A 371 14.85 -16.12 -15.65
N ASN A 372 13.58 -16.45 -15.44
CA ASN A 372 12.86 -17.41 -16.28
C ASN A 372 12.33 -16.79 -17.59
N SER A 373 12.42 -15.48 -17.77
CA SER A 373 11.92 -14.77 -18.96
C SER A 373 10.44 -15.06 -19.26
N ASN A 374 9.61 -15.32 -18.26
CA ASN A 374 8.20 -15.64 -18.46
C ASN A 374 7.41 -14.36 -18.76
N PRO A 375 6.64 -14.31 -19.86
CA PRO A 375 6.02 -13.07 -20.35
C PRO A 375 4.74 -12.71 -19.57
N ALA A 376 4.88 -12.32 -18.32
CA ALA A 376 3.80 -11.76 -17.52
C ALA A 376 3.84 -10.23 -17.53
N VAL A 377 2.69 -9.61 -17.31
CA VAL A 377 2.56 -8.14 -17.17
C VAL A 377 2.35 -7.79 -15.71
N ILE A 378 3.11 -6.80 -15.22
CA ILE A 378 2.94 -6.19 -13.90
C ILE A 378 2.43 -4.76 -14.12
N ASN A 379 1.18 -4.49 -13.78
CA ASN A 379 0.66 -3.12 -13.73
C ASN A 379 0.98 -2.53 -12.37
N VAL A 380 1.86 -1.52 -12.34
CA VAL A 380 2.25 -0.80 -11.14
C VAL A 380 1.36 0.43 -10.99
N THR A 381 0.45 0.40 -10.03
CA THR A 381 -0.42 1.55 -9.72
C THR A 381 0.09 2.36 -8.54
N GLY A 382 -0.24 3.65 -8.50
CA GLY A 382 0.12 4.54 -7.41
C GLY A 382 1.58 4.94 -7.34
N GLY A 383 2.40 4.70 -8.38
CA GLY A 383 3.82 5.05 -8.34
C GLY A 383 4.08 6.56 -8.28
N GLY A 384 5.08 6.99 -7.48
CA GLY A 384 5.50 8.38 -7.33
C GLY A 384 4.84 9.13 -6.18
N VAL A 385 5.10 10.44 -6.11
CA VAL A 385 4.67 11.33 -5.00
C VAL A 385 3.27 11.91 -5.17
N LEU A 386 2.58 11.61 -6.27
CA LEU A 386 1.30 12.24 -6.58
C LEU A 386 0.08 11.50 -6.00
N TRP A 387 0.26 10.38 -5.31
CA TRP A 387 -0.83 9.51 -4.89
C TRP A 387 -0.99 9.42 -3.37
N MET A 388 -0.04 8.80 -2.66
CA MET A 388 -0.08 8.65 -1.20
C MET A 388 1.01 9.44 -0.52
N ASN A 389 0.71 10.02 0.64
CA ASN A 389 1.63 10.88 1.39
C ASN A 389 1.95 10.35 2.80
N ASP A 390 1.46 9.16 3.17
CA ASP A 390 1.78 8.51 4.45
C ASP A 390 3.11 7.75 4.35
N ILE A 391 3.94 7.81 5.38
CA ILE A 391 5.29 7.22 5.42
C ILE A 391 5.28 5.73 5.15
N THR A 392 4.26 5.01 5.59
CA THR A 392 4.17 3.56 5.43
C THR A 392 3.68 3.14 4.05
N HIS A 393 3.06 4.07 3.30
CA HIS A 393 2.48 3.82 1.98
C HIS A 393 3.08 4.69 0.89
N ILE A 394 4.18 5.40 1.16
CA ILE A 394 4.84 6.22 0.13
C ILE A 394 5.31 5.37 -1.04
N CYS A 395 4.90 5.75 -2.24
CA CYS A 395 5.15 4.99 -3.47
C CYS A 395 6.35 5.53 -4.27
N LEU A 396 7.40 5.97 -3.57
CA LEU A 396 8.52 6.72 -4.14
C LEU A 396 9.59 5.85 -4.81
N PHE A 397 9.69 4.57 -4.43
CA PHE A 397 10.89 3.76 -4.69
C PHE A 397 10.75 2.72 -5.81
N ASP A 398 9.63 2.68 -6.52
CA ASP A 398 9.37 1.70 -7.57
C ASP A 398 10.37 1.78 -8.74
N ILE A 399 10.74 3.00 -9.17
CA ILE A 399 11.70 3.17 -10.27
C ILE A 399 13.09 2.63 -9.90
N PRO A 400 13.74 3.06 -8.80
CA PRO A 400 15.03 2.50 -8.39
C PRO A 400 14.98 0.97 -8.22
N MET A 401 13.94 0.47 -7.58
CA MET A 401 13.77 -0.95 -7.27
C MET A 401 13.65 -1.80 -8.54
N LEU A 402 12.70 -1.49 -9.41
CA LEU A 402 12.47 -2.28 -10.63
C LEU A 402 13.56 -2.09 -11.67
N CYS A 403 14.18 -0.90 -11.74
CA CYS A 403 15.29 -0.65 -12.65
C CYS A 403 16.56 -1.43 -12.30
N SER A 404 16.68 -1.98 -11.09
CA SER A 404 17.79 -2.84 -10.69
C SER A 404 17.63 -4.31 -11.13
N ILE A 405 16.43 -4.72 -11.56
CA ILE A 405 16.13 -6.10 -11.96
C ILE A 405 16.51 -6.32 -13.43
N PRO A 406 17.44 -7.23 -13.73
CA PRO A 406 17.78 -7.58 -15.10
C PRO A 406 16.60 -8.26 -15.83
N ASN A 407 16.57 -8.12 -17.15
CA ASN A 407 15.59 -8.78 -18.03
C ASN A 407 14.12 -8.33 -17.85
N LEU A 408 13.84 -7.38 -16.97
CA LEU A 408 12.56 -6.70 -16.88
C LEU A 408 12.52 -5.52 -17.87
N ILE A 409 11.39 -5.27 -18.51
CA ILE A 409 11.13 -4.01 -19.22
C ILE A 409 10.18 -3.20 -18.34
N TYR A 410 10.54 -1.94 -18.05
CA TYR A 410 9.70 -1.06 -17.25
C TYR A 410 9.27 0.15 -18.07
N LEU A 411 7.97 0.22 -18.39
CA LEU A 411 7.37 1.23 -19.24
C LEU A 411 6.62 2.27 -18.41
N ALA A 412 6.65 3.52 -18.86
CA ALA A 412 5.91 4.64 -18.27
C ALA A 412 5.16 5.42 -19.34
N PRO A 413 3.89 5.08 -19.62
CA PRO A 413 3.03 5.83 -20.53
C PRO A 413 2.72 7.22 -19.97
N THR A 414 2.40 8.16 -20.87
CA THR A 414 2.07 9.56 -20.53
C THR A 414 0.59 9.88 -20.77
N THR A 415 -0.12 9.05 -21.54
CA THR A 415 -1.55 9.21 -21.85
C THR A 415 -2.29 7.89 -21.73
N CYS A 416 -3.60 7.96 -21.66
CA CYS A 416 -4.49 6.80 -21.58
C CYS A 416 -4.33 5.89 -22.81
N GLU A 417 -4.28 6.48 -24.00
CA GLU A 417 -4.12 5.74 -25.27
C GLU A 417 -2.76 5.05 -25.33
N GLU A 418 -1.69 5.70 -24.87
CA GLU A 418 -0.36 5.10 -24.81
C GLU A 418 -0.32 3.95 -23.79
N TYR A 419 -0.98 4.11 -22.64
CA TYR A 419 -1.09 3.04 -21.63
C TYR A 419 -1.74 1.78 -22.20
N PHE A 420 -2.90 1.91 -22.85
CA PHE A 420 -3.59 0.75 -23.41
C PHE A 420 -2.85 0.15 -24.62
N ALA A 421 -2.14 0.95 -25.39
CA ALA A 421 -1.28 0.44 -26.46
C ALA A 421 -0.09 -0.37 -25.90
N MET A 422 0.58 0.13 -24.85
CA MET A 422 1.64 -0.59 -24.13
C MET A 422 1.10 -1.88 -23.50
N LEU A 423 -0.04 -1.82 -22.82
CA LEU A 423 -0.66 -2.97 -22.16
C LEU A 423 -1.01 -4.05 -23.19
N ARG A 424 -1.64 -3.68 -24.30
CA ARG A 424 -1.96 -4.62 -25.38
C ARG A 424 -0.71 -5.29 -25.96
N TRP A 425 0.33 -4.51 -26.23
CA TRP A 425 1.60 -5.05 -26.71
C TRP A 425 2.23 -5.98 -25.66
N ALA A 426 2.27 -5.58 -24.39
CA ALA A 426 2.83 -6.37 -23.31
C ALA A 426 2.13 -7.72 -23.11
N ILE A 427 0.80 -7.78 -23.30
CA ILE A 427 0.01 -9.01 -23.22
C ILE A 427 0.27 -9.94 -24.40
N LEU A 428 0.53 -9.38 -25.59
CA LEU A 428 0.64 -10.16 -26.82
C LEU A 428 2.06 -10.66 -27.11
N GLN A 429 3.10 -10.05 -26.52
CA GLN A 429 4.48 -10.51 -26.67
C GLN A 429 4.74 -11.78 -25.84
N ASP A 430 5.81 -12.53 -26.16
CA ASP A 430 6.10 -13.86 -25.64
C ASP A 430 7.55 -14.04 -25.10
N LYS A 431 8.28 -12.94 -24.86
CA LYS A 431 9.73 -13.02 -24.60
C LYS A 431 10.15 -12.58 -23.20
N LYS A 432 9.55 -11.53 -22.64
CA LYS A 432 10.04 -10.90 -21.41
C LYS A 432 8.91 -10.51 -20.48
N PRO A 433 9.14 -10.50 -19.16
CA PRO A 433 8.24 -9.81 -18.24
C PRO A 433 8.28 -8.29 -18.47
N ILE A 434 7.11 -7.67 -18.39
CA ILE A 434 6.95 -6.23 -18.61
C ILE A 434 6.20 -5.62 -17.43
N ALA A 435 6.79 -4.61 -16.80
CA ALA A 435 6.11 -3.73 -15.87
C ALA A 435 5.63 -2.46 -16.58
N ILE A 436 4.43 -1.99 -16.26
CA ILE A 436 3.86 -0.74 -16.78
C ILE A 436 3.46 0.12 -15.59
N ARG A 437 4.04 1.31 -15.48
CA ARG A 437 3.76 2.29 -14.45
C ARG A 437 2.56 3.13 -14.84
N ILE A 438 1.41 2.86 -14.22
CA ILE A 438 0.18 3.59 -14.50
C ILE A 438 0.34 5.05 -14.06
N PRO A 439 -0.01 6.06 -14.90
CA PRO A 439 0.08 7.47 -14.50
C PRO A 439 -0.80 7.81 -13.31
N THR A 440 -0.31 8.69 -12.43
CA THR A 440 -0.98 9.10 -11.19
C THR A 440 -1.44 10.57 -11.18
N ASN A 441 -1.22 11.29 -12.28
CA ASN A 441 -1.62 12.69 -12.47
C ASN A 441 -3.01 12.85 -13.14
N GLY A 442 -3.90 11.89 -12.94
CA GLY A 442 -5.21 11.81 -13.59
C GLY A 442 -5.16 11.14 -14.98
N VAL A 443 -6.32 10.93 -15.57
CA VAL A 443 -6.44 10.35 -16.91
C VAL A 443 -6.24 11.45 -17.94
N ASN A 444 -5.13 11.40 -18.64
CA ASN A 444 -4.80 12.34 -19.72
C ASN A 444 -5.01 11.67 -21.07
N HIS A 445 -5.82 12.27 -21.92
CA HIS A 445 -6.11 11.77 -23.28
C HIS A 445 -5.30 12.49 -24.35
N THR A 446 -4.99 11.79 -25.44
CA THR A 446 -4.41 12.38 -26.65
C THR A 446 -5.23 12.04 -27.88
N LYS A 447 -5.26 12.97 -28.84
CA LYS A 447 -5.80 12.73 -30.19
C LYS A 447 -4.71 12.31 -31.18
N GLU A 448 -3.45 12.37 -30.76
CA GLU A 448 -2.32 11.93 -31.58
C GLU A 448 -2.31 10.40 -31.69
N ALA A 449 -1.84 9.93 -32.81
CA ALA A 449 -1.62 8.50 -33.00
C ALA A 449 -0.53 8.01 -32.05
N VAL A 450 -0.82 6.94 -31.30
CA VAL A 450 0.16 6.24 -30.46
C VAL A 450 0.71 5.02 -31.20
N ASP A 451 1.92 4.61 -30.87
CA ASP A 451 2.52 3.42 -31.45
C ASP A 451 1.73 2.16 -31.06
N ALA A 452 1.51 1.27 -32.00
CA ALA A 452 0.79 0.02 -31.77
C ALA A 452 1.70 -1.10 -31.22
N ALA A 453 3.01 -0.94 -31.33
CA ALA A 453 4.00 -1.91 -30.86
C ALA A 453 5.21 -1.22 -30.26
N TYR A 454 5.74 -1.83 -29.19
CA TYR A 454 6.92 -1.39 -28.47
C TYR A 454 8.01 -2.46 -28.59
N GLY A 455 9.28 -2.06 -28.61
CA GLY A 455 10.40 -3.00 -28.77
C GLY A 455 10.90 -3.53 -27.43
N TYR A 456 11.77 -4.56 -27.51
CA TYR A 456 12.54 -5.04 -26.36
C TYR A 456 13.78 -4.17 -26.07
N GLU A 457 14.16 -3.37 -27.06
CA GLU A 457 15.17 -2.32 -26.93
C GLU A 457 14.48 -0.98 -26.74
N PRO A 458 15.02 -0.09 -25.91
CA PRO A 458 14.40 1.20 -25.63
C PRO A 458 14.33 2.07 -26.88
N LYS A 459 13.20 2.73 -27.08
CA LYS A 459 12.97 3.70 -28.12
C LYS A 459 12.24 4.90 -27.52
N TYR A 460 12.92 6.02 -27.39
CA TYR A 460 12.33 7.25 -26.90
C TYR A 460 11.50 7.94 -27.99
N LYS A 461 10.43 8.62 -27.63
CA LYS A 461 9.65 9.45 -28.55
C LYS A 461 10.14 10.89 -28.45
N MET A 462 10.85 11.37 -29.46
CA MET A 462 11.13 12.79 -29.61
C MET A 462 9.87 13.48 -30.11
N VAL A 463 9.21 14.23 -29.22
CA VAL A 463 7.92 14.87 -29.50
C VAL A 463 8.16 16.22 -30.21
N HIS A 464 9.15 16.95 -29.75
CA HIS A 464 9.60 18.19 -30.37
C HIS A 464 11.13 18.25 -30.37
N ARG A 465 11.74 18.65 -31.47
CA ARG A 465 13.17 18.89 -31.55
C ARG A 465 13.46 20.38 -31.61
N GLY A 466 14.06 20.90 -30.58
CA GLY A 466 14.66 22.20 -30.50
C GLY A 466 16.19 22.12 -30.47
N SER A 467 16.84 22.99 -29.71
CA SER A 467 18.29 23.03 -29.54
C SER A 467 18.68 23.51 -28.15
N LYS A 468 19.96 23.35 -27.77
CA LYS A 468 20.60 23.77 -26.52
C LYS A 468 20.12 23.00 -25.27
N VAL A 469 18.82 22.82 -25.09
CA VAL A 469 18.23 22.15 -23.92
C VAL A 469 17.31 21.03 -24.37
N ALA A 470 17.47 19.85 -23.80
CA ALA A 470 16.52 18.75 -23.96
C ALA A 470 15.85 18.43 -22.62
N ILE A 471 14.53 18.39 -22.62
CA ILE A 471 13.69 17.95 -21.48
C ILE A 471 13.25 16.52 -21.73
N ILE A 472 13.68 15.60 -20.88
CA ILE A 472 13.29 14.19 -20.91
C ILE A 472 12.39 13.95 -19.69
N ALA A 473 11.08 13.90 -19.90
CA ALA A 473 10.11 13.82 -18.81
C ALA A 473 9.35 12.49 -18.85
N ALA A 474 9.38 11.76 -17.75
CA ALA A 474 8.86 10.41 -17.64
C ALA A 474 7.46 10.35 -17.01
N GLY A 475 6.58 9.50 -17.58
CA GLY A 475 5.30 9.12 -16.98
C GLY A 475 4.46 10.32 -16.56
N SER A 476 4.04 10.35 -15.29
CA SER A 476 3.18 11.42 -14.72
C SER A 476 3.80 12.83 -14.80
N PHE A 477 5.14 12.94 -14.85
CA PHE A 477 5.80 14.25 -14.99
C PHE A 477 5.99 14.70 -16.44
N TYR A 478 5.47 13.96 -17.41
CA TYR A 478 5.55 14.38 -18.82
C TYR A 478 4.87 15.73 -19.05
N GLN A 479 3.66 15.94 -18.51
CA GLN A 479 2.95 17.23 -18.61
C GLN A 479 3.75 18.39 -17.98
N LYS A 480 4.48 18.12 -16.89
CA LYS A 480 5.42 19.10 -16.30
C LYS A 480 6.54 19.44 -17.29
N GLY A 481 7.05 18.45 -18.04
CA GLY A 481 8.01 18.66 -19.12
C GLY A 481 7.45 19.57 -20.23
N GLU A 482 6.19 19.37 -20.64
CA GLU A 482 5.52 20.26 -21.61
C GLU A 482 5.43 21.71 -21.10
N ASN A 483 5.06 21.90 -19.82
CA ASN A 483 5.00 23.23 -19.22
C ASN A 483 6.36 23.90 -19.20
N VAL A 484 7.42 23.16 -18.81
CA VAL A 484 8.80 23.69 -18.77
C VAL A 484 9.25 24.12 -20.17
N VAL A 485 9.00 23.30 -21.21
CA VAL A 485 9.33 23.66 -22.61
C VAL A 485 8.61 24.95 -23.02
N ARG A 486 7.31 25.07 -22.71
CA ARG A 486 6.52 26.28 -22.99
C ARG A 486 7.10 27.51 -22.28
N LEU A 487 7.45 27.40 -21.00
CA LEU A 487 8.04 28.52 -20.22
C LEU A 487 9.45 28.88 -20.71
N LEU A 488 10.23 27.93 -21.24
CA LEU A 488 11.52 28.20 -21.89
C LEU A 488 11.33 28.90 -23.24
N ALA A 489 10.29 28.57 -24.00
CA ALA A 489 9.96 29.27 -25.23
C ALA A 489 9.64 30.76 -25.00
N ASP A 490 8.96 31.10 -23.89
CA ASP A 490 8.74 32.51 -23.48
C ASP A 490 10.05 33.25 -23.20
N LYS A 491 11.15 32.53 -22.93
CA LYS A 491 12.50 33.03 -22.76
C LYS A 491 13.38 32.91 -24.04
N SER A 492 12.75 32.65 -25.19
CA SER A 492 13.40 32.45 -26.49
C SER A 492 14.35 31.25 -26.54
N ILE A 493 14.06 30.19 -25.77
CA ILE A 493 14.75 28.93 -25.81
C ILE A 493 13.77 27.88 -26.40
N ASP A 494 14.08 27.44 -27.61
CA ASP A 494 13.37 26.32 -28.25
C ASP A 494 13.97 24.99 -27.73
N ALA A 495 13.37 24.45 -26.68
CA ALA A 495 13.86 23.22 -26.04
C ALA A 495 13.27 21.96 -26.65
N THR A 496 14.08 20.93 -26.80
CA THR A 496 13.63 19.60 -27.20
C THR A 496 12.78 18.96 -26.12
N LEU A 497 11.68 18.26 -26.48
CA LEU A 497 10.85 17.48 -25.58
C LEU A 497 10.87 16.00 -25.97
N ILE A 498 11.16 15.13 -25.00
CA ILE A 498 11.28 13.69 -25.17
C ILE A 498 10.42 12.97 -24.12
N ASN A 499 9.57 12.03 -24.61
CA ASN A 499 8.94 11.01 -23.78
C ASN A 499 9.83 9.75 -23.81
N PRO A 500 10.49 9.37 -22.70
CA PRO A 500 11.41 8.23 -22.69
C PRO A 500 10.71 6.88 -22.78
N ARG A 501 9.45 6.77 -22.32
CA ARG A 501 8.66 5.52 -22.32
C ARG A 501 9.24 4.38 -21.50
N TYR A 502 10.57 4.19 -21.54
CA TYR A 502 11.34 3.15 -20.85
C TYR A 502 12.11 3.76 -19.68
N LEU A 503 11.92 3.21 -18.48
CA LEU A 503 12.56 3.74 -17.27
C LEU A 503 13.91 3.06 -16.97
N ASN A 504 14.03 1.79 -17.30
CA ASN A 504 15.18 0.96 -16.91
C ASN A 504 16.25 0.79 -17.99
N ALA A 505 16.12 1.46 -19.12
CA ALA A 505 17.09 1.39 -20.21
C ALA A 505 17.18 2.72 -20.95
N VAL A 506 18.31 2.98 -21.60
CA VAL A 506 18.59 4.21 -22.35
C VAL A 506 18.53 3.96 -23.86
N ASP A 507 17.92 4.88 -24.60
CA ASP A 507 17.97 4.93 -26.06
C ASP A 507 19.22 5.70 -26.48
N ALA A 508 20.32 4.96 -26.72
CA ALA A 508 21.61 5.54 -27.07
C ALA A 508 21.55 6.41 -28.34
N ASP A 509 20.83 5.95 -29.38
CA ASP A 509 20.70 6.70 -30.63
C ASP A 509 20.07 8.07 -30.40
N THR A 510 19.01 8.14 -29.61
CA THR A 510 18.35 9.40 -29.26
C THR A 510 19.30 10.28 -28.41
N LEU A 511 19.93 9.73 -27.38
CA LEU A 511 20.82 10.49 -26.51
C LEU A 511 22.07 11.00 -27.23
N ASP A 512 22.70 10.20 -28.09
CA ASP A 512 23.86 10.59 -28.91
C ASP A 512 23.49 11.73 -29.86
N SER A 513 22.28 11.70 -30.43
CA SER A 513 21.79 12.75 -31.33
C SER A 513 21.74 14.13 -30.65
N LEU A 514 21.53 14.19 -29.33
CA LEU A 514 21.48 15.45 -28.58
C LEU A 514 22.86 16.09 -28.44
N MET A 515 23.94 15.32 -28.44
CA MET A 515 25.30 15.85 -28.27
C MET A 515 25.73 16.77 -29.43
N THR A 516 25.02 16.77 -30.54
CA THR A 516 25.35 17.60 -31.70
C THR A 516 25.00 19.08 -31.54
N ASP A 517 23.92 19.38 -30.80
CA ASP A 517 23.34 20.73 -30.75
C ASP A 517 22.73 21.10 -29.38
N HIS A 518 22.88 20.23 -28.37
CA HIS A 518 22.44 20.49 -26.99
C HIS A 518 23.63 20.63 -26.03
N GLN A 519 23.44 21.39 -24.96
CA GLN A 519 24.43 21.63 -23.91
C GLN A 519 23.95 21.14 -22.55
N LEU A 520 22.64 20.93 -22.40
CA LEU A 520 21.99 20.56 -21.17
C LEU A 520 20.85 19.58 -21.44
N VAL A 521 20.85 18.48 -20.71
CA VAL A 521 19.73 17.56 -20.60
C VAL A 521 19.10 17.72 -19.21
N VAL A 522 17.79 17.86 -19.16
CA VAL A 522 17.00 17.90 -17.93
C VAL A 522 16.13 16.65 -17.90
N THR A 523 16.23 15.86 -16.85
CA THR A 523 15.35 14.73 -16.64
C THR A 523 14.31 15.03 -15.59
N LEU A 524 13.06 14.60 -15.77
CA LEU A 524 11.97 14.80 -14.83
C LEU A 524 11.28 13.48 -14.54
N GLU A 525 11.24 13.09 -13.27
CA GLU A 525 10.52 11.91 -12.75
C GLU A 525 9.83 12.23 -11.43
N ASP A 526 8.66 11.64 -11.19
CA ASP A 526 7.88 11.81 -9.96
C ASP A 526 8.28 10.82 -8.86
N GLY A 527 9.36 10.05 -9.10
CA GLY A 527 9.95 9.09 -8.18
C GLY A 527 11.18 9.63 -7.44
N CYS A 528 11.85 8.72 -6.72
CA CYS A 528 13.13 8.98 -6.07
C CYS A 528 14.21 9.18 -7.13
N LYS A 529 14.94 10.31 -7.05
CA LYS A 529 16.04 10.58 -8.00
C LYS A 529 17.25 9.68 -7.78
N ASP A 530 17.52 9.29 -6.50
CA ASP A 530 18.64 8.42 -6.14
C ASP A 530 18.36 6.99 -6.67
N GLY A 531 19.18 6.51 -7.58
CA GLY A 531 18.95 5.26 -8.31
C GLY A 531 17.86 5.32 -9.38
N GLY A 532 17.25 6.49 -9.62
CA GLY A 532 16.14 6.70 -10.53
C GLY A 532 16.54 6.79 -12.01
N PHE A 533 15.56 7.13 -12.82
CA PHE A 533 15.73 7.29 -14.27
C PHE A 533 16.74 8.39 -14.62
N GLY A 534 16.65 9.54 -13.95
CA GLY A 534 17.53 10.69 -14.23
C GLY A 534 19.00 10.41 -13.94
N GLU A 535 19.33 9.69 -12.88
CA GLU A 535 20.72 9.28 -12.60
C GLU A 535 21.27 8.32 -13.66
N ARG A 536 20.44 7.47 -14.24
CA ARG A 536 20.84 6.60 -15.37
C ARG A 536 21.23 7.42 -16.60
N ILE A 537 20.46 8.47 -16.92
CA ILE A 537 20.78 9.41 -18.01
C ILE A 537 22.07 10.18 -17.68
N ALA A 538 22.23 10.64 -16.43
CA ALA A 538 23.45 11.32 -16.01
C ALA A 538 24.68 10.40 -16.10
N SER A 539 24.56 9.13 -15.72
CA SER A 539 25.61 8.13 -15.87
C SER A 539 25.99 7.88 -17.35
N TYR A 540 25.00 7.86 -18.25
CA TYR A 540 25.24 7.73 -19.69
C TYR A 540 26.11 8.88 -20.22
N TYR A 541 25.79 10.11 -19.86
CA TYR A 541 26.55 11.29 -20.28
C TYR A 541 27.82 11.57 -19.46
N GLY A 542 28.06 10.83 -18.36
CA GLY A 542 29.21 11.06 -17.48
C GLY A 542 30.57 11.11 -18.17
N PRO A 543 30.86 10.31 -19.23
CA PRO A 543 32.11 10.41 -20.01
C PRO A 543 32.16 11.55 -21.02
N THR A 544 31.12 12.38 -21.14
CA THR A 544 30.98 13.42 -22.16
C THR A 544 30.94 14.82 -21.53
N ASP A 545 30.92 15.87 -22.35
CA ASP A 545 30.76 17.26 -21.91
C ASP A 545 29.29 17.68 -21.68
N MET A 546 28.31 16.77 -21.91
CA MET A 546 26.91 17.06 -21.73
C MET A 546 26.58 17.30 -20.26
N LYS A 547 26.02 18.47 -19.95
CA LYS A 547 25.50 18.73 -18.61
C LYS A 547 24.15 18.03 -18.41
N VAL A 548 23.93 17.46 -17.23
CA VAL A 548 22.65 16.84 -16.87
C VAL A 548 22.11 17.49 -15.58
N LEU A 549 20.85 17.92 -15.63
CA LEU A 549 20.08 18.35 -14.47
C LEU A 549 19.06 17.25 -14.15
N VAL A 550 19.28 16.54 -13.05
CA VAL A 550 18.38 15.46 -12.60
C VAL A 550 17.28 16.04 -11.73
N GLY A 551 16.04 15.96 -12.20
CA GLY A 551 14.83 16.34 -11.48
C GLY A 551 14.06 15.12 -10.99
N GLY A 552 13.98 14.99 -9.67
CA GLY A 552 13.27 13.93 -8.95
C GLY A 552 13.31 14.23 -7.44
N VAL A 553 12.57 13.49 -6.66
CA VAL A 553 12.48 13.70 -5.21
C VAL A 553 13.70 13.08 -4.52
N LYS A 554 14.29 13.77 -3.55
CA LYS A 554 15.40 13.26 -2.74
C LYS A 554 14.97 12.00 -2.01
N LYS A 555 15.90 11.08 -1.79
CA LYS A 555 15.68 9.87 -1.03
C LYS A 555 15.48 10.19 0.45
N ASP A 556 14.25 10.06 0.91
CA ASP A 556 13.88 10.19 2.31
C ASP A 556 12.58 9.42 2.61
N LEU A 557 12.24 9.30 3.88
CA LEU A 557 10.98 8.74 4.38
C LEU A 557 10.05 9.91 4.73
N TYR A 558 9.27 10.34 3.76
CA TYR A 558 8.33 11.44 3.93
C TYR A 558 7.03 10.95 4.58
N ASP A 559 6.47 11.76 5.48
CA ASP A 559 5.21 11.48 6.17
C ASP A 559 4.26 12.66 6.09
N ARG A 560 3.04 12.44 5.62
CA ARG A 560 1.94 13.43 5.58
C ARG A 560 2.39 14.80 5.05
N PHE A 561 3.12 14.75 3.94
CA PHE A 561 3.71 15.94 3.33
C PHE A 561 2.68 16.74 2.52
N ASP A 562 2.85 18.07 2.51
CA ASP A 562 2.23 18.92 1.49
C ASP A 562 2.96 18.76 0.16
N LEU A 563 2.23 18.38 -0.89
CA LEU A 563 2.81 18.07 -2.20
C LEU A 563 3.51 19.31 -2.81
N GLN A 564 2.91 20.49 -2.70
CA GLN A 564 3.49 21.71 -3.29
C GLN A 564 4.78 22.10 -2.57
N GLN A 565 4.80 21.98 -1.25
CA GLN A 565 6.01 22.20 -0.46
C GLN A 565 7.10 21.18 -0.81
N LEU A 566 6.75 19.87 -0.89
CA LEU A 566 7.69 18.83 -1.27
C LEU A 566 8.30 19.08 -2.65
N LEU A 567 7.48 19.45 -3.63
CA LEU A 567 7.96 19.79 -4.97
C LEU A 567 8.86 21.04 -4.94
N SER A 568 8.49 22.05 -4.16
CA SER A 568 9.30 23.27 -3.99
C SER A 568 10.66 22.98 -3.35
N ASP A 569 10.70 22.18 -2.29
CA ASP A 569 11.94 21.83 -1.57
C ASP A 569 12.90 21.01 -2.45
N ASN A 570 12.35 20.23 -3.38
CA ASN A 570 13.10 19.46 -4.37
C ASN A 570 13.36 20.23 -5.67
N ARG A 571 12.97 21.52 -5.75
CA ARG A 571 13.10 22.38 -6.94
C ARG A 571 12.42 21.78 -8.18
N LEU A 572 11.22 21.23 -7.98
CA LEU A 572 10.42 20.56 -9.00
C LEU A 572 9.19 21.39 -9.43
N LEU A 573 9.02 22.62 -8.94
CA LEU A 573 8.03 23.53 -9.52
C LEU A 573 8.51 23.99 -10.92
N ASP A 574 7.59 24.20 -11.84
CA ASP A 574 7.91 24.48 -13.26
C ASP A 574 8.83 25.71 -13.41
N GLU A 575 8.56 26.77 -12.65
CA GLU A 575 9.38 27.99 -12.63
C GLU A 575 10.78 27.74 -12.05
N GLN A 576 10.91 26.91 -11.02
CA GLN A 576 12.20 26.58 -10.41
C GLN A 576 13.07 25.75 -11.38
N ILE A 577 12.45 24.84 -12.13
CA ILE A 577 13.16 24.06 -13.16
C ILE A 577 13.69 25.00 -14.24
N VAL A 578 12.86 25.92 -14.72
CA VAL A 578 13.26 26.93 -15.71
C VAL A 578 14.39 27.82 -15.18
N GLU A 579 14.31 28.28 -13.92
CA GLU A 579 15.37 29.04 -13.27
C GLU A 579 16.70 28.26 -13.24
N ASP A 580 16.64 26.97 -12.90
CA ASP A 580 17.82 26.11 -12.83
C ASP A 580 18.41 25.80 -14.21
N VAL A 581 17.59 25.69 -15.25
CA VAL A 581 18.02 25.63 -16.65
C VAL A 581 18.76 26.90 -17.04
N MET A 582 18.16 28.08 -16.78
CA MET A 582 18.76 29.39 -17.13
C MET A 582 20.12 29.63 -16.46
N LYS A 583 20.31 29.14 -15.23
CA LYS A 583 21.60 29.25 -14.51
C LYS A 583 22.71 28.35 -15.11
N ARG A 584 22.35 27.32 -15.89
CA ARG A 584 23.31 26.34 -16.44
C ARG A 584 23.66 26.56 -17.91
N LEU A 585 22.84 27.34 -18.62
CA LEU A 585 23.13 27.82 -19.97
C LEU A 585 24.11 28.97 -19.94
#